data_edcd42989b7de42a3bdb9814eec83ad5
#
_entry.id   edcd42989b7de42a3bdb9814eec83ad5
#
_cell.length_a   1.000
_cell.length_b   1.000
_cell.length_c   1.000
_cell.angle_alpha   90.00
_cell.angle_beta   90.00
_cell.angle_gamma   90.00
#
_symmetry.space_group_name_H-M   'P 1'
#
loop_
_entity.id
_entity.type
_entity.pdbx_description
1 polymer ?
#
loop_
_entity_poly.entity_id
_entity_poly.type
_entity_poly.pdbx_seq_one_letter_code
_entity_poly.pdbx_strand_id
1 'polypeptide(L)'
;MGIIAGCRLRRSFVSYPESLGVVLTGLRTQVFRFLQVGLVGFTIDISVISLLLYGVGLDATDEGKIVSRVASFIAAISVAFVLNARYTFGATIRESSFSLYVAIQCLGAAINLGTYSALVLVGPFNELPLAALVVGSACATVSNFLLVRRFVYNRGLAPTQTSQAGG
;
A
#
# COMPACT_ATOMS: atom_id res chain seq x y z
N MET A 1 35.11 -51.14 33.60
CA MET A 1 33.89 -50.49 34.13
C MET A 1 33.83 -49.12 33.45
N GLY A 2 33.20 -49.03 32.29
CA GLY A 2 33.11 -47.79 31.49
C GLY A 2 31.66 -47.60 31.07
N ILE A 3 31.08 -46.51 31.56
CA ILE A 3 29.69 -46.11 31.29
C ILE A 3 29.70 -45.30 30.00
N ILE A 4 29.07 -45.83 28.94
CA ILE A 4 28.87 -45.12 27.69
C ILE A 4 27.59 -44.27 27.84
N ALA A 5 27.76 -42.96 28.00
CA ALA A 5 26.65 -42.00 27.99
C ALA A 5 26.12 -41.84 26.55
N GLY A 6 24.93 -42.35 26.32
CA GLY A 6 24.23 -42.18 25.04
C GLY A 6 23.83 -40.73 24.79
N CYS A 7 24.48 -40.09 23.84
CA CYS A 7 24.08 -38.78 23.31
C CYS A 7 22.79 -38.93 22.50
N ARG A 8 21.66 -38.62 23.12
CA ARG A 8 20.34 -38.61 22.48
C ARG A 8 20.22 -37.33 21.67
N LEU A 9 20.51 -37.42 20.37
CA LEU A 9 20.22 -36.37 19.41
C LEU A 9 18.70 -36.10 19.38
N ARG A 10 18.29 -35.06 20.06
CA ARG A 10 16.96 -34.53 19.97
C ARG A 10 16.79 -33.91 18.57
N ARG A 11 16.23 -34.66 17.62
CA ARG A 11 15.76 -34.11 16.35
C ARG A 11 14.65 -33.10 16.67
N SER A 12 14.98 -31.82 16.59
CA SER A 12 13.99 -30.76 16.58
C SER A 12 13.18 -30.93 15.30
N PHE A 13 11.99 -31.46 15.42
CA PHE A 13 11.00 -31.49 14.37
C PHE A 13 10.54 -30.04 14.16
N VAL A 14 11.11 -29.36 13.18
CA VAL A 14 10.63 -28.04 12.75
C VAL A 14 9.33 -28.25 12.01
N SER A 15 8.22 -28.02 12.70
CA SER A 15 6.88 -28.06 12.12
C SER A 15 6.69 -26.82 11.26
N TYR A 16 6.86 -26.95 9.94
CA TYR A 16 6.77 -25.88 8.94
C TYR A 16 5.35 -25.59 8.37
N PRO A 17 4.22 -26.19 8.74
CA PRO A 17 2.94 -25.82 8.12
C PRO A 17 2.15 -24.73 8.84
N GLU A 18 2.32 -24.50 10.13
CA GLU A 18 1.51 -23.49 10.84
C GLU A 18 1.95 -22.04 10.58
N SER A 19 3.23 -21.79 10.36
CA SER A 19 3.76 -20.44 10.11
C SER A 19 3.29 -19.84 8.78
N LEU A 20 3.17 -20.65 7.73
CA LEU A 20 2.75 -20.19 6.41
C LEU A 20 1.27 -19.77 6.40
N GLY A 21 0.40 -20.54 7.06
CA GLY A 21 -1.02 -20.21 7.18
C GLY A 21 -1.27 -18.89 7.91
N VAL A 22 -0.56 -18.64 9.01
CA VAL A 22 -0.66 -17.39 9.78
C VAL A 22 -0.16 -16.20 8.97
N VAL A 23 0.95 -16.35 8.25
CA VAL A 23 1.52 -15.29 7.38
C VAL A 23 0.56 -14.95 6.23
N LEU A 24 -0.01 -15.95 5.57
CA LEU A 24 -0.95 -15.75 4.49
C LEU A 24 -2.26 -15.09 4.95
N THR A 25 -2.77 -15.48 6.11
CA THR A 25 -3.97 -14.86 6.70
C THR A 25 -3.71 -13.40 7.04
N GLY A 26 -2.57 -13.09 7.64
CA GLY A 26 -2.16 -11.70 7.93
C GLY A 26 -2.02 -10.86 6.66
N LEU A 27 -1.42 -11.41 5.60
CA LEU A 27 -1.26 -10.73 4.32
C LEU A 27 -2.62 -10.44 3.65
N ARG A 28 -3.53 -11.42 3.62
CA ARG A 28 -4.88 -11.24 3.06
C ARG A 28 -5.63 -10.12 3.78
N THR A 29 -5.57 -10.09 5.11
CA THR A 29 -6.19 -9.04 5.91
C THR A 29 -5.60 -7.67 5.60
N GLN A 30 -4.27 -7.55 5.45
CA GLN A 30 -3.63 -6.30 5.08
C GLN A 30 -4.04 -5.82 3.67
N VAL A 31 -4.08 -6.73 2.70
CA VAL A 31 -4.55 -6.41 1.34
C VAL A 31 -5.98 -5.91 1.36
N PHE A 32 -6.87 -6.61 2.05
CA PHE A 32 -8.28 -6.21 2.15
C PHE A 32 -8.45 -4.83 2.80
N ARG A 33 -7.75 -4.57 3.90
CA ARG A 33 -7.75 -3.25 4.56
C ARG A 33 -7.17 -2.16 3.66
N PHE A 34 -6.11 -2.45 2.92
CA PHE A 34 -5.53 -1.51 1.96
C PHE A 34 -6.52 -1.11 0.86
N LEU A 35 -7.26 -2.08 0.32
CA LEU A 35 -8.32 -1.82 -0.66
C LEU A 35 -9.46 -0.98 -0.08
N GLN A 36 -9.88 -1.26 1.16
CA GLN A 36 -10.88 -0.44 1.86
C GLN A 36 -10.41 1.00 2.03
N VAL A 37 -9.15 1.21 2.42
CA VAL A 37 -8.57 2.56 2.54
C VAL A 37 -8.52 3.25 1.17
N GLY A 38 -8.19 2.52 0.10
CA GLY A 38 -8.24 3.05 -1.25
C GLY A 38 -9.65 3.53 -1.65
N LEU A 39 -10.69 2.77 -1.30
CA LEU A 39 -12.08 3.16 -1.52
C LEU A 39 -12.47 4.41 -0.73
N VAL A 40 -12.08 4.50 0.54
CA VAL A 40 -12.30 5.70 1.36
C VAL A 40 -11.60 6.92 0.75
N GLY A 41 -10.34 6.77 0.33
CA GLY A 41 -9.59 7.84 -0.34
C GLY A 41 -10.28 8.32 -1.62
N PHE A 42 -10.77 7.40 -2.44
CA PHE A 42 -11.53 7.71 -3.65
C PHE A 42 -12.84 8.46 -3.35
N THR A 43 -13.55 8.04 -2.31
CA THR A 43 -14.78 8.74 -1.88
C THR A 43 -14.49 10.17 -1.44
N ILE A 44 -13.40 10.38 -0.68
CA ILE A 44 -12.96 11.71 -0.27
C ILE A 44 -12.56 12.56 -1.47
N ASP A 45 -11.80 12.00 -2.41
CA ASP A 45 -11.37 12.69 -3.63
C ASP A 45 -12.60 13.22 -4.42
N ILE A 46 -13.58 12.36 -4.69
CA ILE A 46 -14.81 12.76 -5.37
C ILE A 46 -15.60 13.79 -4.57
N SER A 47 -15.72 13.63 -3.26
CA SER A 47 -16.49 14.55 -2.44
C SER A 47 -15.87 15.94 -2.41
N VAL A 48 -14.55 16.02 -2.22
CA VAL A 48 -13.83 17.29 -2.16
C VAL A 48 -13.82 17.98 -3.51
N ILE A 49 -13.53 17.26 -4.61
CA ILE A 49 -13.52 17.87 -5.94
C ILE A 49 -14.93 18.35 -6.34
N SER A 50 -15.98 17.60 -6.04
CA SER A 50 -17.36 18.01 -6.32
C SER A 50 -17.76 19.24 -5.53
N LEU A 51 -17.38 19.30 -4.24
CA LEU A 51 -17.64 20.46 -3.41
C LEU A 51 -16.94 21.70 -3.95
N LEU A 52 -15.68 21.60 -4.35
CA LEU A 52 -14.90 22.73 -4.86
C LEU A 52 -15.40 23.19 -6.22
N LEU A 53 -15.71 22.28 -7.12
CA LEU A 53 -16.21 22.63 -8.44
C LEU A 53 -17.61 23.24 -8.36
N TYR A 54 -18.55 22.50 -7.79
CA TYR A 54 -19.98 22.85 -7.89
C TYR A 54 -20.51 23.58 -6.64
N GLY A 55 -19.92 23.38 -5.47
CA GLY A 55 -20.33 24.07 -4.24
C GLY A 55 -19.68 25.44 -4.08
N VAL A 56 -18.41 25.57 -4.48
CA VAL A 56 -17.66 26.83 -4.42
C VAL A 56 -17.67 27.58 -5.75
N GLY A 57 -17.96 26.89 -6.87
CA GLY A 57 -18.03 27.49 -8.20
C GLY A 57 -16.67 27.61 -8.91
N LEU A 58 -15.71 26.74 -8.57
CA LEU A 58 -14.38 26.73 -9.20
C LEU A 58 -14.38 26.05 -10.58
N ASP A 59 -15.52 25.55 -11.04
CA ASP A 59 -15.69 24.98 -12.37
C ASP A 59 -15.69 26.03 -13.50
N ALA A 60 -15.87 27.30 -13.15
CA ALA A 60 -15.95 28.41 -14.11
C ALA A 60 -14.64 28.69 -14.85
N THR A 61 -13.49 28.32 -14.29
CA THR A 61 -12.17 28.58 -14.87
C THR A 61 -11.31 27.31 -14.92
N ASP A 62 -10.38 27.25 -15.87
CA ASP A 62 -9.48 26.08 -15.96
C ASP A 62 -8.50 26.01 -14.78
N GLU A 63 -8.03 27.15 -14.28
CA GLU A 63 -7.24 27.22 -13.05
C GLU A 63 -8.03 26.69 -11.85
N GLY A 64 -9.31 27.05 -11.72
CA GLY A 64 -10.18 26.57 -10.66
C GLY A 64 -10.34 25.04 -10.69
N LYS A 65 -10.51 24.45 -11.89
CA LYS A 65 -10.57 23.00 -12.07
C LYS A 65 -9.25 22.32 -11.64
N ILE A 66 -8.10 22.88 -12.02
CA ILE A 66 -6.78 22.35 -11.66
C ILE A 66 -6.57 22.44 -10.14
N VAL A 67 -6.84 23.59 -9.53
CA VAL A 67 -6.72 23.80 -8.08
C VAL A 67 -7.62 22.81 -7.33
N SER A 68 -8.87 22.66 -7.76
CA SER A 68 -9.81 21.71 -7.18
C SER A 68 -9.28 20.26 -7.26
N ARG A 69 -8.68 19.88 -8.38
CA ARG A 69 -8.09 18.54 -8.56
C ARG A 69 -6.88 18.30 -7.64
N VAL A 70 -6.00 19.27 -7.54
CA VAL A 70 -4.84 19.17 -6.65
C VAL A 70 -5.27 19.12 -5.18
N ALA A 71 -6.21 19.96 -4.77
CA ALA A 71 -6.71 20.00 -3.40
C ALA A 71 -7.41 18.69 -3.00
N SER A 72 -8.27 18.15 -3.87
CA SER A 72 -8.97 16.88 -3.63
C SER A 72 -7.98 15.72 -3.53
N PHE A 73 -6.98 15.67 -4.39
CA PHE A 73 -5.93 14.65 -4.35
C PHE A 73 -5.11 14.72 -3.05
N ILE A 74 -4.71 15.92 -2.62
CA ILE A 74 -3.97 16.10 -1.35
C ILE A 74 -4.83 15.66 -0.16
N ALA A 75 -6.11 16.01 -0.13
CA ALA A 75 -7.03 15.58 0.93
C ALA A 75 -7.17 14.06 0.97
N ALA A 76 -7.44 13.42 -0.15
CA ALA A 76 -7.61 11.98 -0.27
C ALA A 76 -6.35 11.21 0.17
N ILE A 77 -5.18 11.62 -0.34
CA ILE A 77 -3.91 10.93 -0.06
C ILE A 77 -3.47 11.14 1.40
N SER A 78 -3.78 12.29 2.01
CA SER A 78 -3.48 12.53 3.43
C SER A 78 -4.29 11.61 4.35
N VAL A 79 -5.59 11.46 4.08
CA VAL A 79 -6.45 10.54 4.83
C VAL A 79 -6.02 9.09 4.59
N ALA A 80 -5.75 8.71 3.34
CA ALA A 80 -5.29 7.36 3.00
C ALA A 80 -3.95 7.03 3.69
N PHE A 81 -3.02 7.98 3.81
CA PHE A 81 -1.78 7.79 4.55
C PHE A 81 -2.02 7.46 6.03
N VAL A 82 -2.86 8.26 6.71
CA VAL A 82 -3.18 8.06 8.13
C VAL A 82 -3.89 6.72 8.36
N LEU A 83 -4.87 6.40 7.52
CA LEU A 83 -5.62 5.14 7.62
C LEU A 83 -4.74 3.93 7.32
N ASN A 84 -3.88 4.00 6.30
CA ASN A 84 -2.94 2.93 6.01
C ASN A 84 -1.96 2.72 7.18
N ALA A 85 -1.40 3.79 7.74
CA ALA A 85 -0.53 3.68 8.90
C ALA A 85 -1.22 2.93 10.05
N ARG A 86 -2.37 3.41 10.49
CA ARG A 86 -3.04 2.91 11.68
C ARG A 86 -3.82 1.61 11.45
N TYR A 87 -4.63 1.57 10.39
CA TYR A 87 -5.59 0.48 10.16
C TYR A 87 -5.02 -0.69 9.36
N THR A 88 -4.21 -0.39 8.32
CA THR A 88 -3.68 -1.43 7.44
C THR A 88 -2.40 -2.06 7.99
N PHE A 89 -1.44 -1.23 8.42
CA PHE A 89 -0.09 -1.68 8.77
C PHE A 89 0.22 -1.63 10.26
N GLY A 90 -0.62 -0.99 11.09
CA GLY A 90 -0.38 -0.86 12.53
C GLY A 90 0.89 -0.08 12.86
N ALA A 91 1.27 0.88 12.00
CA ALA A 91 2.49 1.66 12.13
C ALA A 91 2.22 3.04 12.76
N THR A 92 3.25 3.63 13.36
CA THR A 92 3.18 4.97 13.92
C THR A 92 3.36 6.00 12.81
N ILE A 93 2.48 7.01 12.74
CA ILE A 93 2.55 8.09 11.74
C ILE A 93 3.89 8.83 11.83
N ARG A 94 4.42 9.02 13.04
CA ARG A 94 5.70 9.70 13.30
C ARG A 94 6.90 9.01 12.63
N GLU A 95 6.86 7.69 12.50
CA GLU A 95 7.91 6.88 11.88
C GLU A 95 7.70 6.69 10.38
N SER A 96 6.54 7.10 9.87
CA SER A 96 6.14 6.93 8.48
C SER A 96 6.47 8.18 7.67
N SER A 97 6.98 8.01 6.46
CA SER A 97 7.32 9.13 5.56
C SER A 97 6.15 9.47 4.64
N PHE A 98 5.51 10.61 4.87
CA PHE A 98 4.43 11.08 4.00
C PHE A 98 4.92 11.39 2.58
N SER A 99 6.08 12.03 2.43
CA SER A 99 6.64 12.34 1.10
C SER A 99 6.95 11.07 0.29
N LEU A 100 7.47 10.03 0.94
CA LEU A 100 7.70 8.75 0.30
C LEU A 100 6.38 8.07 -0.07
N TYR A 101 5.35 8.18 0.78
CA TYR A 101 4.01 7.68 0.47
C TYR A 101 3.45 8.37 -0.78
N VAL A 102 3.54 9.71 -0.87
CA VAL A 102 3.12 10.48 -2.06
C VAL A 102 3.87 10.03 -3.31
N ALA A 103 5.19 9.89 -3.22
CA ALA A 103 6.01 9.44 -4.35
C ALA A 103 5.58 8.05 -4.87
N ILE A 104 5.27 7.12 -3.95
CA ILE A 104 4.78 5.78 -4.31
C ILE A 104 3.40 5.87 -4.97
N GLN A 105 2.51 6.75 -4.51
CA GLN A 105 1.20 6.95 -5.13
C GLN A 105 1.32 7.52 -6.55
N CYS A 106 2.24 8.47 -6.77
CA CYS A 106 2.53 8.99 -8.10
C CYS A 106 3.11 7.91 -9.02
N LEU A 107 4.01 7.08 -8.50
CA LEU A 107 4.56 5.93 -9.24
C LEU A 107 3.45 4.93 -9.61
N GLY A 108 2.53 4.64 -8.70
CA GLY A 108 1.38 3.78 -8.98
C GLY A 108 0.48 4.34 -10.09
N ALA A 109 0.23 5.65 -10.08
CA ALA A 109 -0.50 6.31 -11.16
C ALA A 109 0.23 6.19 -12.51
N ALA A 110 1.55 6.34 -12.53
CA ALA A 110 2.37 6.14 -13.72
C ALA A 110 2.33 4.69 -14.23
N ILE A 111 2.39 3.71 -13.32
CA ILE A 111 2.26 2.28 -13.66
C ILE A 111 0.88 1.99 -14.26
N ASN A 112 -0.20 2.53 -13.65
CA ASN A 112 -1.56 2.36 -14.17
C ASN A 112 -1.67 2.91 -15.60
N LEU A 113 -1.28 4.16 -15.79
CA LEU A 113 -1.35 4.82 -17.10
C LEU A 113 -0.46 4.13 -18.15
N GLY A 114 0.77 3.77 -17.77
CA GLY A 114 1.69 3.07 -18.66
C GLY A 114 1.18 1.68 -19.08
N THR A 115 0.66 0.90 -18.13
CA THR A 115 0.07 -0.41 -18.42
C THR A 115 -1.17 -0.28 -19.30
N TYR A 116 -2.07 0.65 -18.98
CA TYR A 116 -3.25 0.94 -19.77
C TYR A 116 -2.88 1.31 -21.21
N SER A 117 -1.98 2.27 -21.37
CA SER A 117 -1.55 2.75 -22.69
C SER A 117 -0.88 1.63 -23.52
N ALA A 118 -0.02 0.83 -22.90
CA ALA A 118 0.60 -0.29 -23.59
C ALA A 118 -0.43 -1.32 -24.08
N LEU A 119 -1.40 -1.65 -23.24
CA LEU A 119 -2.44 -2.64 -23.57
C LEU A 119 -3.39 -2.14 -24.66
N VAL A 120 -3.72 -0.85 -24.67
CA VAL A 120 -4.64 -0.26 -25.66
C VAL A 120 -3.93 0.04 -26.98
N LEU A 121 -2.71 0.58 -26.95
CA LEU A 121 -2.01 1.04 -28.15
C LEU A 121 -1.27 -0.07 -28.90
N VAL A 122 -0.70 -1.03 -28.16
CA VAL A 122 0.19 -2.07 -28.73
C VAL A 122 -0.32 -3.48 -28.45
N GLY A 123 -1.16 -3.63 -27.43
CA GLY A 123 -1.63 -4.92 -26.93
C GLY A 123 -2.98 -5.36 -27.50
N PRO A 124 -3.53 -6.47 -26.95
CA PRO A 124 -4.77 -7.08 -27.43
C PRO A 124 -6.05 -6.37 -26.95
N PHE A 125 -5.94 -5.28 -26.19
CA PHE A 125 -7.09 -4.61 -25.56
C PHE A 125 -7.53 -3.32 -26.26
N ASN A 126 -7.13 -3.10 -27.51
CA ASN A 126 -7.53 -1.91 -28.29
C ASN A 126 -9.07 -1.74 -28.31
N GLU A 127 -9.80 -2.84 -28.51
CA GLU A 127 -11.28 -2.80 -28.54
C GLU A 127 -11.93 -2.96 -27.14
N LEU A 128 -11.14 -3.18 -26.10
CA LEU A 128 -11.60 -3.41 -24.74
C LEU A 128 -10.89 -2.49 -23.72
N PRO A 129 -11.01 -1.15 -23.88
CA PRO A 129 -10.27 -0.20 -23.02
C PRO A 129 -10.61 -0.33 -21.53
N LEU A 130 -11.83 -0.74 -21.20
CA LEU A 130 -12.21 -0.98 -19.80
C LEU A 130 -11.46 -2.18 -19.19
N ALA A 131 -11.20 -3.23 -19.99
CA ALA A 131 -10.38 -4.35 -19.51
C ALA A 131 -8.92 -3.93 -19.29
N ALA A 132 -8.35 -3.12 -20.20
CA ALA A 132 -7.03 -2.52 -20.02
C ALA A 132 -6.94 -1.65 -18.76
N LEU A 133 -7.99 -0.86 -18.46
CA LEU A 133 -8.07 -0.06 -17.24
C LEU A 133 -8.06 -0.93 -15.97
N VAL A 134 -8.81 -2.02 -15.95
CA VAL A 134 -8.83 -2.97 -14.81
C VAL A 134 -7.45 -3.57 -14.59
N VAL A 135 -6.77 -4.02 -15.65
CA VAL A 135 -5.42 -4.59 -15.56
C VAL A 135 -4.42 -3.54 -15.06
N GLY A 136 -4.43 -2.32 -15.63
CA GLY A 136 -3.56 -1.23 -15.20
C GLY A 136 -3.77 -0.87 -13.72
N SER A 137 -5.02 -0.80 -13.28
CA SER A 137 -5.38 -0.53 -11.89
C SER A 137 -4.95 -1.66 -10.94
N ALA A 138 -5.05 -2.92 -11.37
CA ALA A 138 -4.58 -4.05 -10.59
C ALA A 138 -3.05 -4.02 -10.42
N CYS A 139 -2.30 -3.77 -11.50
CA CYS A 139 -0.84 -3.62 -11.46
C CYS A 139 -0.41 -2.49 -10.53
N ALA A 140 -1.05 -1.32 -10.64
CA ALA A 140 -0.78 -0.18 -9.78
C ALA A 140 -1.09 -0.49 -8.30
N THR A 141 -2.22 -1.12 -8.02
CA THR A 141 -2.64 -1.49 -6.66
C THR A 141 -1.65 -2.45 -6.01
N VAL A 142 -1.23 -3.50 -6.72
CA VAL A 142 -0.22 -4.46 -6.22
C VAL A 142 1.10 -3.76 -5.97
N SER A 143 1.58 -2.96 -6.91
CA SER A 143 2.83 -2.21 -6.78
C SER A 143 2.77 -1.24 -5.59
N ASN A 144 1.71 -0.45 -5.46
CA ASN A 144 1.51 0.47 -4.34
C ASN A 144 1.50 -0.25 -3.00
N PHE A 145 0.75 -1.34 -2.89
CA PHE A 145 0.69 -2.13 -1.65
C PHE A 145 2.08 -2.63 -1.24
N LEU A 146 2.83 -3.23 -2.16
CA LEU A 146 4.16 -3.78 -1.89
C LEU A 146 5.16 -2.69 -1.51
N LEU A 147 5.18 -1.58 -2.25
CA LEU A 147 6.11 -0.48 -2.03
C LEU A 147 5.80 0.26 -0.72
N VAL A 148 4.54 0.58 -0.48
CA VAL A 148 4.09 1.25 0.76
C VAL A 148 4.39 0.38 1.97
N ARG A 149 4.09 -0.91 1.90
CA ARG A 149 4.41 -1.86 2.96
C ARG A 149 5.91 -1.92 3.23
N ARG A 150 6.73 -2.02 2.17
CA ARG A 150 8.18 -2.19 2.26
C ARG A 150 8.91 -0.93 2.73
N PHE A 151 8.55 0.22 2.18
CA PHE A 151 9.36 1.43 2.30
C PHE A 151 8.77 2.48 3.26
N VAL A 152 7.45 2.52 3.41
CA VAL A 152 6.81 3.52 4.26
C VAL A 152 6.60 3.00 5.67
N TYR A 153 6.08 1.76 5.82
CA TYR A 153 5.61 1.26 7.11
C TYR A 153 6.48 0.17 7.74
N ASN A 154 7.44 -0.40 7.03
CA ASN A 154 8.28 -1.49 7.56
C ASN A 154 9.56 -0.99 8.28
N ARG A 155 9.76 0.31 8.40
CA ARG A 155 10.94 0.90 9.06
C ARG A 155 10.94 0.76 10.59
N GLY A 156 9.79 0.46 11.20
CA GLY A 156 9.63 0.31 12.65
C GLY A 156 9.92 -1.10 13.20
N LEU A 157 10.26 -2.08 12.36
CA LEU A 157 10.55 -3.45 12.76
C LEU A 157 12.06 -3.78 12.78
N ALA A 158 12.93 -2.79 12.89
CA ALA A 158 14.32 -3.06 13.24
C ALA A 158 14.34 -3.69 14.64
N PRO A 159 14.94 -4.89 14.83
CA PRO A 159 15.06 -5.47 16.15
C PRO A 159 15.82 -4.49 17.04
N THR A 160 15.20 -4.12 18.15
CA THR A 160 15.89 -3.40 19.25
C THR A 160 17.09 -4.27 19.62
N GLN A 161 18.27 -3.84 19.23
CA GLN A 161 19.49 -4.42 19.76
C GLN A 161 19.45 -4.17 21.26
N THR A 162 19.08 -5.19 22.01
CA THR A 162 19.33 -5.25 23.45
C THR A 162 20.83 -5.09 23.61
N SER A 163 21.24 -3.86 23.95
CA SER A 163 22.56 -3.58 24.48
C SER A 163 22.71 -4.38 25.77
N GLN A 164 23.25 -5.59 25.67
CA GLN A 164 23.85 -6.25 26.81
C GLN A 164 25.15 -5.52 27.11
N ALA A 165 25.03 -4.43 27.85
CA ALA A 165 26.17 -3.94 28.64
C ALA A 165 26.36 -4.90 29.79
N GLY A 166 27.19 -5.91 29.59
CA GLY A 166 27.79 -6.69 30.66
C GLY A 166 28.85 -5.82 31.32
N GLY A 167 28.62 -5.53 32.59
CA GLY A 167 29.64 -5.11 33.54
C GLY A 167 30.20 -6.30 34.25
#